data_8e9b73eae6622ff92860458f06ca0ff5
#
_entry.id   8e9b73eae6622ff92860458f06ca0ff5
#
_cell.length_a   1.000
_cell.length_b   1.000
_cell.length_c   1.000
_cell.angle_alpha   90.00
_cell.angle_beta   90.00
_cell.angle_gamma   90.00
#
_symmetry.space_group_name_H-M   'P 1'
#
loop_
_entity.id
_entity.type
_entity.pdbx_description
1 polymer ?
#
loop_
_entity_poly.entity_id
_entity_poly.type
_entity_poly.pdbx_seq_one_letter_code
_entity_poly.pdbx_strand_id
1 'polypeptide(L)'
;MNSQVYLALYTLVTCLGAGVLGFQGAACVRWRSERLNKASAIVAGALALAGIALFALRLGRPERLFGGFTNLTSGVTLALYGVVLFVVVCVAMLVMSSRTEDGSVPRWCGIAAIVVSVLLVAAMTCGAVLSAKPGAGLYTLMALYLGSALLFGSAAHLVLGALLKDEAACKTGRTTLAVCAVLAGVGLVSYLVWYGLDTQAAAQATKSTYSMSTHMIGGAKQVAATDKL
;
A
#
# COMPACT_ATOMS: atom_id res chain seq x y z
N MET A 1 6.36 9.17 -19.58
CA MET A 1 6.69 8.54 -18.28
C MET A 1 6.14 7.13 -18.27
N ASN A 2 6.92 6.14 -17.80
CA ASN A 2 6.49 4.74 -17.84
C ASN A 2 5.33 4.50 -16.85
N SER A 3 4.33 3.73 -17.23
CA SER A 3 3.16 3.40 -16.39
C SER A 3 3.54 2.81 -15.02
N GLN A 4 4.71 2.21 -14.92
CA GLN A 4 5.26 1.67 -13.66
C GLN A 4 5.64 2.77 -12.66
N VAL A 5 6.10 3.95 -13.12
CA VAL A 5 6.45 5.08 -12.26
C VAL A 5 5.19 5.64 -11.58
N TYR A 6 4.09 5.76 -12.34
CA TYR A 6 2.80 6.20 -11.76
C TYR A 6 2.28 5.20 -10.72
N LEU A 7 2.49 3.90 -10.93
CA LEU A 7 2.11 2.88 -9.96
C LEU A 7 2.92 3.02 -8.66
N ALA A 8 4.24 3.16 -8.78
CA ALA A 8 5.12 3.30 -7.63
C ALA A 8 4.80 4.58 -6.83
N LEU A 9 4.57 5.70 -7.51
CA LEU A 9 4.17 6.96 -6.87
C LEU A 9 2.80 6.85 -6.19
N TYR A 10 1.83 6.22 -6.87
CA TYR A 10 0.50 5.94 -6.29
C TYR A 10 0.60 5.13 -5.01
N THR A 11 1.33 4.01 -5.03
CA THR A 11 1.48 3.15 -3.85
C THR A 11 2.20 3.88 -2.71
N LEU A 12 3.25 4.64 -3.00
CA LEU A 12 3.98 5.42 -2.01
C LEU A 12 3.09 6.48 -1.35
N VAL A 13 2.41 7.30 -2.15
CA VAL A 13 1.55 8.39 -1.64
C VAL A 13 0.38 7.83 -0.83
N THR A 14 -0.22 6.72 -1.28
CA THR A 14 -1.35 6.10 -0.59
C THR A 14 -0.93 5.42 0.71
N CYS A 15 0.22 4.74 0.73
CA CYS A 15 0.80 4.17 1.96
C CYS A 15 1.15 5.28 2.97
N LEU A 16 1.68 6.41 2.50
CA LEU A 16 1.98 7.56 3.35
C LEU A 16 0.69 8.13 3.95
N GLY A 17 -0.36 8.33 3.15
CA GLY A 17 -1.67 8.80 3.62
C GLY A 17 -2.29 7.84 4.64
N ALA A 18 -2.30 6.54 4.35
CA ALA A 18 -2.80 5.51 5.26
C ALA A 18 -2.01 5.49 6.57
N GLY A 19 -0.69 5.63 6.49
CA GLY A 19 0.18 5.69 7.68
C GLY A 19 -0.12 6.90 8.55
N VAL A 20 -0.27 8.09 7.95
CA VAL A 20 -0.58 9.34 8.69
C VAL A 20 -1.90 9.21 9.44
N LEU A 21 -2.96 8.75 8.77
CA LEU A 21 -4.28 8.63 9.38
C LEU A 21 -4.31 7.51 10.43
N GLY A 22 -3.73 6.35 10.14
CA GLY A 22 -3.69 5.22 11.06
C GLY A 22 -2.89 5.54 12.32
N PHE A 23 -1.74 6.20 12.17
CA PHE A 23 -0.92 6.61 13.31
C PHE A 23 -1.61 7.68 14.16
N GLN A 24 -2.26 8.65 13.52
CA GLN A 24 -3.06 9.64 14.23
C GLN A 24 -4.27 9.02 14.94
N GLY A 25 -4.91 8.02 14.33
CA GLY A 25 -5.96 7.24 14.99
C GLY A 25 -5.45 6.58 16.26
N ALA A 26 -4.27 5.97 16.23
CA ALA A 26 -3.63 5.40 17.41
C ALA A 26 -3.28 6.46 18.47
N ALA A 27 -2.82 7.63 18.04
CA ALA A 27 -2.56 8.76 18.93
C ALA A 27 -3.84 9.27 19.61
N CYS A 28 -4.96 9.38 18.90
CA CYS A 28 -6.26 9.75 19.47
C CYS A 28 -6.73 8.78 20.56
N VAL A 29 -6.49 7.47 20.37
CA VAL A 29 -6.89 6.45 21.33
C VAL A 29 -6.01 6.47 22.58
N ARG A 30 -4.71 6.70 22.42
CA ARG A 30 -3.71 6.49 23.49
C ARG A 30 -3.18 7.79 24.10
N TRP A 31 -2.96 8.85 23.33
CA TRP A 31 -2.17 10.01 23.76
C TRP A 31 -2.90 11.36 23.68
N ARG A 32 -4.14 11.41 23.18
CA ARG A 32 -4.96 12.63 23.08
C ARG A 32 -4.23 13.88 22.57
N SER A 33 -3.47 13.77 21.48
CA SER A 33 -2.85 14.95 20.90
C SER A 33 -3.85 15.71 20.01
N GLU A 34 -4.52 16.68 20.61
CA GLU A 34 -5.67 17.40 20.02
C GLU A 34 -5.28 18.28 18.84
N ARG A 35 -4.13 18.94 18.93
CA ARG A 35 -3.65 19.87 17.89
C ARG A 35 -3.26 19.18 16.59
N LEU A 36 -2.80 17.94 16.68
CA LEU A 36 -2.39 17.16 15.50
C LEU A 36 -3.58 16.59 14.73
N ASN A 37 -4.77 16.47 15.34
CA ASN A 37 -5.93 15.83 14.72
C ASN A 37 -6.35 16.52 13.42
N LYS A 38 -6.44 17.85 13.43
CA LYS A 38 -6.81 18.64 12.23
C LYS A 38 -5.74 18.55 11.15
N ALA A 39 -4.47 18.77 11.54
CA ALA A 39 -3.36 18.79 10.59
C ALA A 39 -3.16 17.43 9.93
N SER A 40 -3.19 16.33 10.70
CA SER A 40 -3.02 14.97 10.17
C SER A 40 -4.18 14.54 9.27
N ALA A 41 -5.43 14.92 9.61
CA ALA A 41 -6.59 14.61 8.76
C ALA A 41 -6.54 15.37 7.43
N ILE A 42 -6.10 16.64 7.44
CA ILE A 42 -5.90 17.43 6.20
C ILE A 42 -4.80 16.80 5.34
N VAL A 43 -3.65 16.49 5.95
CA VAL A 43 -2.51 15.90 5.22
C VAL A 43 -2.89 14.53 4.65
N ALA A 44 -3.53 13.66 5.44
CA ALA A 44 -3.97 12.35 4.97
C ALA A 44 -5.01 12.46 3.85
N GLY A 45 -5.97 13.37 3.96
CA GLY A 45 -6.95 13.64 2.91
C GLY A 45 -6.33 14.17 1.62
N ALA A 46 -5.39 15.11 1.72
CA ALA A 46 -4.65 15.65 0.57
C ALA A 46 -3.83 14.54 -0.14
N LEU A 47 -3.17 13.68 0.63
CA LEU A 47 -2.42 12.53 0.10
C LEU A 47 -3.34 11.52 -0.57
N ALA A 48 -4.53 11.26 -0.02
CA ALA A 48 -5.52 10.38 -0.65
C ALA A 48 -5.99 10.94 -2.00
N LEU A 49 -6.29 12.23 -2.07
CA LEU A 49 -6.67 12.88 -3.33
C LEU A 49 -5.54 12.86 -4.36
N ALA A 50 -4.29 13.11 -3.93
CA ALA A 50 -3.12 12.98 -4.79
C ALA A 50 -2.95 11.54 -5.29
N GLY A 51 -3.19 10.55 -4.44
CA GLY A 51 -3.19 9.13 -4.81
C GLY A 51 -4.23 8.82 -5.90
N ILE A 52 -5.47 9.31 -5.74
CA ILE A 52 -6.53 9.15 -6.76
C ILE A 52 -6.11 9.78 -8.09
N ALA A 53 -5.54 10.99 -8.06
CA ALA A 53 -5.08 11.69 -9.25
C ALA A 53 -3.97 10.90 -9.98
N LEU A 54 -2.98 10.39 -9.25
CA LEU A 54 -1.91 9.56 -9.80
C LEU A 54 -2.45 8.25 -10.40
N PHE A 55 -3.45 7.66 -9.75
CA PHE A 55 -4.11 6.45 -10.25
C PHE A 55 -4.90 6.73 -11.54
N ALA A 56 -5.62 7.86 -11.60
CA ALA A 56 -6.33 8.31 -12.80
C ALA A 56 -5.37 8.55 -13.98
N LEU A 57 -4.23 9.20 -13.72
CA LEU A 57 -3.19 9.42 -14.73
C LEU A 57 -2.60 8.09 -15.25
N ARG A 58 -2.46 7.08 -14.39
CA ARG A 58 -2.02 5.74 -14.79
C ARG A 58 -2.98 5.07 -15.77
N LEU A 59 -4.29 5.24 -15.57
CA LEU A 59 -5.32 4.64 -16.44
C LEU A 59 -5.35 5.27 -17.85
N GLY A 60 -4.75 6.46 -18.02
CA GLY A 60 -4.75 7.21 -19.29
C GLY A 60 -6.13 7.68 -19.76
N ARG A 61 -7.19 7.15 -19.16
CA ARG A 61 -8.61 7.54 -19.40
C ARG A 61 -9.33 7.58 -18.05
N PRO A 62 -9.55 8.78 -17.49
CA PRO A 62 -10.20 8.94 -16.17
C PRO A 62 -11.63 8.40 -16.12
N GLU A 63 -12.31 8.34 -17.28
CA GLU A 63 -13.65 7.77 -17.42
C GLU A 63 -13.72 6.29 -17.00
N ARG A 64 -12.63 5.55 -17.16
CA ARG A 64 -12.55 4.14 -16.74
C ARG A 64 -12.56 3.93 -15.22
N LEU A 65 -12.30 4.99 -14.44
CA LEU A 65 -12.49 4.94 -12.99
C LEU A 65 -13.94 4.62 -12.64
N PHE A 66 -14.89 5.22 -13.34
CA PHE A 66 -16.33 4.98 -13.10
C PHE A 66 -16.75 3.56 -13.53
N GLY A 67 -16.14 3.02 -14.59
CA GLY A 67 -16.34 1.62 -14.99
C GLY A 67 -15.77 0.61 -14.00
N GLY A 68 -14.82 1.03 -13.16
CA GLY A 68 -14.29 0.21 -12.06
C GLY A 68 -15.35 -0.16 -11.01
N PHE A 69 -16.37 0.68 -10.79
CA PHE A 69 -17.42 0.42 -9.80
C PHE A 69 -18.40 -0.68 -10.22
N THR A 70 -18.43 -1.09 -11.48
CA THR A 70 -19.36 -2.09 -11.99
C THR A 70 -18.88 -3.52 -11.81
N ASN A 71 -17.57 -3.74 -11.60
CA ASN A 71 -16.99 -5.07 -11.49
C ASN A 71 -16.32 -5.28 -10.11
N LEU A 72 -17.10 -5.76 -9.13
CA LEU A 72 -16.70 -5.95 -7.73
C LEU A 72 -15.53 -6.92 -7.51
N THR A 73 -15.23 -7.77 -8.48
CA THR A 73 -14.13 -8.75 -8.38
C THR A 73 -12.79 -8.23 -8.88
N SER A 74 -12.76 -7.01 -9.44
CA SER A 74 -11.52 -6.39 -9.93
C SER A 74 -10.69 -5.82 -8.76
N GLY A 75 -9.40 -6.09 -8.75
CA GLY A 75 -8.46 -5.53 -7.77
C GLY A 75 -8.43 -3.99 -7.79
N VAL A 76 -8.71 -3.38 -8.95
CA VAL A 76 -8.85 -1.92 -9.11
C VAL A 76 -10.05 -1.39 -8.33
N THR A 77 -11.18 -2.09 -8.43
CA THR A 77 -12.42 -1.73 -7.73
C THR A 77 -12.24 -1.79 -6.22
N LEU A 78 -11.58 -2.84 -5.73
CA LEU A 78 -11.30 -3.01 -4.31
C LEU A 78 -10.46 -1.84 -3.77
N ALA A 79 -9.41 -1.44 -4.50
CA ALA A 79 -8.58 -0.30 -4.15
C ALA A 79 -9.37 1.02 -4.15
N LEU A 80 -10.26 1.24 -5.13
CA LEU A 80 -11.12 2.42 -5.20
C LEU A 80 -12.08 2.52 -4.01
N TYR A 81 -12.75 1.42 -3.65
CA TYR A 81 -13.61 1.40 -2.46
C TYR A 81 -12.83 1.68 -1.19
N GLY A 82 -11.62 1.12 -1.06
CA GLY A 82 -10.72 1.40 0.05
C GLY A 82 -10.40 2.89 0.17
N VAL A 83 -10.07 3.55 -0.95
CA VAL A 83 -9.75 4.99 -0.96
C VAL A 83 -10.99 5.85 -0.67
N VAL A 84 -12.17 5.51 -1.23
CA VAL A 84 -13.41 6.25 -0.93
C VAL A 84 -13.74 6.17 0.55
N LEU A 85 -13.69 4.98 1.15
CA LEU A 85 -13.92 4.80 2.59
C LEU A 85 -12.90 5.58 3.42
N PHE A 86 -11.65 5.59 3.00
CA PHE A 86 -10.59 6.35 3.65
C PHE A 86 -10.85 7.85 3.64
N VAL A 87 -11.26 8.42 2.49
CA VAL A 87 -11.61 9.84 2.37
C VAL A 87 -12.80 10.19 3.26
N VAL A 88 -13.82 9.32 3.32
CA VAL A 88 -14.98 9.52 4.21
C VAL A 88 -14.54 9.62 5.68
N VAL A 89 -13.64 8.76 6.12
CA VAL A 89 -13.13 8.81 7.51
C VAL A 89 -12.25 10.03 7.73
N CYS A 90 -11.42 10.45 6.76
CA CYS A 90 -10.67 11.71 6.84
C CYS A 90 -11.60 12.91 7.04
N VAL A 91 -12.68 12.99 6.25
CA VAL A 91 -13.67 14.06 6.36
C VAL A 91 -14.41 14.00 7.71
N ALA A 92 -14.77 12.80 8.15
CA ALA A 92 -15.41 12.62 9.47
C ALA A 92 -14.50 13.09 10.61
N MET A 93 -13.21 12.74 10.59
CA MET A 93 -12.24 13.22 11.56
C MET A 93 -12.06 14.74 11.52
N LEU A 94 -12.01 15.34 10.31
CA LEU A 94 -11.96 16.79 10.14
C LEU A 94 -13.17 17.49 10.73
N VAL A 95 -14.37 17.01 10.41
CA VAL A 95 -15.62 17.58 10.90
C VAL A 95 -15.72 17.47 12.42
N MET A 96 -15.39 16.30 12.98
CA MET A 96 -15.43 16.07 14.43
C MET A 96 -14.42 16.97 15.16
N SER A 97 -13.18 17.04 14.65
CA SER A 97 -12.14 17.89 15.27
C SER A 97 -12.39 19.38 15.10
N SER A 98 -13.21 19.80 14.13
CA SER A 98 -13.57 21.22 13.94
C SER A 98 -14.78 21.64 14.76
N ARG A 99 -15.65 20.69 15.16
CA ARG A 99 -16.83 20.96 16.00
C ARG A 99 -16.51 21.07 17.49
N THR A 100 -15.41 20.50 17.94
CA THR A 100 -14.95 20.57 19.33
C THR A 100 -14.00 21.76 19.49
N GLU A 101 -14.22 22.62 20.47
CA GLU A 101 -13.36 23.79 20.76
C GLU A 101 -11.92 23.35 21.04
N ASP A 102 -11.75 22.24 21.74
CA ASP A 102 -10.45 21.63 22.06
C ASP A 102 -9.83 20.81 20.90
N GLY A 103 -10.55 20.61 19.79
CA GLY A 103 -10.08 19.74 18.71
C GLY A 103 -10.03 18.25 19.05
N SER A 104 -10.65 17.85 20.17
CA SER A 104 -10.71 16.46 20.62
C SER A 104 -11.60 15.62 19.71
N VAL A 105 -11.14 14.40 19.39
CA VAL A 105 -11.88 13.44 18.57
C VAL A 105 -12.28 12.25 19.44
N PRO A 106 -13.53 11.75 19.34
CA PRO A 106 -13.96 10.60 20.13
C PRO A 106 -13.14 9.35 19.76
N ARG A 107 -12.88 8.49 20.75
CA ARG A 107 -12.04 7.27 20.61
C ARG A 107 -12.50 6.35 19.48
N TRP A 108 -13.80 6.22 19.25
CA TRP A 108 -14.33 5.39 18.19
C TRP A 108 -13.89 5.86 16.78
N CYS A 109 -13.76 7.17 16.60
CA CYS A 109 -13.28 7.74 15.34
C CYS A 109 -11.79 7.43 15.11
N GLY A 110 -10.98 7.44 16.18
CA GLY A 110 -9.59 6.99 16.14
C GLY A 110 -9.47 5.51 15.78
N ILE A 111 -10.31 4.65 16.35
CA ILE A 111 -10.37 3.22 16.00
C ILE A 111 -10.79 3.04 14.53
N ALA A 112 -11.81 3.77 14.09
CA ALA A 112 -12.24 3.75 12.69
C ALA A 112 -11.12 4.15 11.73
N ALA A 113 -10.33 5.16 12.08
CA ALA A 113 -9.17 5.61 11.31
C ALA A 113 -8.10 4.51 11.17
N ILE A 114 -7.79 3.79 12.25
CA ILE A 114 -6.85 2.65 12.23
C ILE A 114 -7.39 1.56 11.31
N VAL A 115 -8.64 1.13 11.53
CA VAL A 115 -9.25 0.03 10.77
C VAL A 115 -9.27 0.36 9.28
N VAL A 116 -9.71 1.57 8.91
CA VAL A 116 -9.80 1.97 7.50
C VAL A 116 -8.43 2.11 6.87
N SER A 117 -7.42 2.57 7.60
CA SER A 117 -6.03 2.62 7.11
C SER A 117 -5.48 1.22 6.80
N VAL A 118 -5.73 0.26 7.68
CA VAL A 118 -5.32 -1.14 7.45
C VAL A 118 -6.10 -1.75 6.28
N LEU A 119 -7.41 -1.50 6.19
CA LEU A 119 -8.24 -1.97 5.08
C LEU A 119 -7.77 -1.38 3.74
N LEU A 120 -7.38 -0.10 3.70
CA LEU A 120 -6.84 0.52 2.50
C LEU A 120 -5.55 -0.17 2.04
N VAL A 121 -4.61 -0.42 2.96
CA VAL A 121 -3.36 -1.14 2.65
C VAL A 121 -3.65 -2.56 2.17
N ALA A 122 -4.59 -3.27 2.82
CA ALA A 122 -5.01 -4.61 2.40
C ALA A 122 -5.65 -4.60 1.01
N ALA A 123 -6.56 -3.65 0.73
CA ALA A 123 -7.20 -3.50 -0.57
C ALA A 123 -6.19 -3.21 -1.69
N MET A 124 -5.19 -2.36 -1.42
CA MET A 124 -4.10 -2.10 -2.37
C MET A 124 -3.25 -3.35 -2.62
N THR A 125 -2.93 -4.10 -1.58
CA THR A 125 -2.16 -5.35 -1.68
C THR A 125 -2.92 -6.39 -2.49
N CYS A 126 -4.20 -6.60 -2.20
CA CYS A 126 -5.07 -7.49 -2.98
C CYS A 126 -5.15 -7.04 -4.44
N GLY A 127 -5.30 -5.74 -4.68
CA GLY A 127 -5.31 -5.17 -6.03
C GLY A 127 -4.01 -5.42 -6.79
N ALA A 128 -2.87 -5.31 -6.13
CA ALA A 128 -1.56 -5.59 -6.72
C ALA A 128 -1.40 -7.09 -7.04
N VAL A 129 -1.79 -7.99 -6.14
CA VAL A 129 -1.71 -9.45 -6.33
C VAL A 129 -2.65 -9.93 -7.43
N LEU A 130 -3.90 -9.44 -7.47
CA LEU A 130 -4.85 -9.79 -8.52
C LEU A 130 -4.43 -9.29 -9.91
N SER A 131 -3.65 -8.21 -9.96
CA SER A 131 -3.11 -7.65 -11.21
C SER A 131 -1.76 -8.28 -11.60
N ALA A 132 -1.07 -8.92 -10.67
CA ALA A 132 0.18 -9.64 -10.89
C ALA A 132 -0.10 -11.10 -11.29
N LYS A 133 0.96 -11.80 -11.73
CA LYS A 133 0.85 -13.25 -12.00
C LYS A 133 0.43 -14.00 -10.72
N PRO A 134 -0.43 -15.03 -10.83
CA PRO A 134 -0.76 -15.89 -9.71
C PRO A 134 0.53 -16.53 -9.16
N GLY A 135 0.80 -16.29 -7.88
CA GLY A 135 2.07 -16.68 -7.22
C GLY A 135 2.74 -15.53 -6.47
N ALA A 136 2.38 -14.28 -6.75
CA ALA A 136 2.87 -13.15 -5.96
C ALA A 136 2.49 -13.34 -4.49
N GLY A 137 3.49 -13.40 -3.60
CA GLY A 137 3.30 -13.63 -2.17
C GLY A 137 2.46 -12.51 -1.53
N LEU A 138 1.16 -12.75 -1.38
CA LEU A 138 0.22 -11.81 -0.77
C LEU A 138 0.73 -11.32 0.58
N TYR A 139 1.22 -12.24 1.41
CA TYR A 139 1.68 -11.94 2.77
C TYR A 139 2.93 -11.05 2.79
N THR A 140 3.88 -11.30 1.89
CA THR A 140 5.13 -10.54 1.80
C THR A 140 4.90 -9.13 1.27
N LEU A 141 4.02 -8.97 0.27
CA LEU A 141 3.59 -7.66 -0.22
C LEU A 141 2.79 -6.89 0.84
N MET A 142 1.91 -7.58 1.57
CA MET A 142 1.15 -6.97 2.66
C MET A 142 2.08 -6.50 3.79
N ALA A 143 3.07 -7.30 4.16
CA ALA A 143 4.07 -6.93 5.15
C ALA A 143 4.91 -5.72 4.71
N LEU A 144 5.30 -5.66 3.44
CA LEU A 144 6.04 -4.54 2.86
C LEU A 144 5.20 -3.24 2.88
N TYR A 145 3.95 -3.28 2.41
CA TYR A 145 3.10 -2.09 2.35
C TYR A 145 2.67 -1.62 3.75
N LEU A 146 2.34 -2.55 4.64
CA LEU A 146 2.01 -2.22 6.02
C LEU A 146 3.21 -1.64 6.77
N GLY A 147 4.39 -2.27 6.61
CA GLY A 147 5.64 -1.77 7.18
C GLY A 147 5.99 -0.37 6.68
N SER A 148 5.86 -0.12 5.38
CA SER A 148 6.10 1.21 4.80
C SER A 148 5.08 2.25 5.28
N ALA A 149 3.80 1.89 5.40
CA ALA A 149 2.77 2.78 5.92
C ALA A 149 3.03 3.14 7.38
N LEU A 150 3.43 2.20 8.22
CA LEU A 150 3.80 2.44 9.62
C LEU A 150 5.04 3.35 9.72
N LEU A 151 6.06 3.12 8.90
CA LEU A 151 7.27 3.94 8.87
C LEU A 151 6.95 5.38 8.47
N PHE A 152 6.25 5.56 7.35
CA PHE A 152 5.87 6.89 6.85
C PHE A 152 4.90 7.60 7.79
N GLY A 153 3.96 6.86 8.40
CA GLY A 153 3.02 7.42 9.37
C GLY A 153 3.72 7.94 10.63
N SER A 154 4.65 7.17 11.18
CA SER A 154 5.41 7.59 12.36
C SER A 154 6.36 8.76 12.06
N ALA A 155 6.98 8.77 10.88
CA ALA A 155 7.83 9.87 10.44
C ALA A 155 7.01 11.17 10.23
N ALA A 156 5.86 11.08 9.56
CA ALA A 156 4.98 12.20 9.36
C ALA A 156 4.42 12.75 10.68
N HIS A 157 4.07 11.87 11.64
CA HIS A 157 3.62 12.27 12.96
C HIS A 157 4.71 13.04 13.72
N LEU A 158 5.96 12.59 13.62
CA LEU A 158 7.10 13.30 14.20
C LEU A 158 7.32 14.66 13.58
N VAL A 159 7.23 14.78 12.24
CA VAL A 159 7.36 16.04 11.51
C VAL A 159 6.23 17.00 11.89
N LEU A 160 4.98 16.53 11.91
CA LEU A 160 3.83 17.35 12.30
C LEU A 160 3.92 17.79 13.76
N GLY A 161 4.37 16.90 14.66
CA GLY A 161 4.62 17.24 16.07
C GLY A 161 5.69 18.33 16.21
N ALA A 162 6.77 18.23 15.45
CA ALA A 162 7.83 19.24 15.45
C ALA A 162 7.34 20.60 14.90
N LEU A 163 6.56 20.59 13.81
CA LEU A 163 5.97 21.81 13.22
C LEU A 163 4.99 22.50 14.16
N LEU A 164 4.21 21.73 14.90
CA LEU A 164 3.22 22.25 15.87
C LEU A 164 3.81 22.48 17.27
N LYS A 165 5.12 22.23 17.45
CA LYS A 165 5.85 22.36 18.73
C LYS A 165 5.23 21.56 19.86
N ASP A 166 4.72 20.35 19.58
CA ASP A 166 4.20 19.42 20.56
C ASP A 166 5.30 18.45 21.02
N GLU A 167 5.92 18.75 22.16
CA GLU A 167 7.04 17.96 22.73
C GLU A 167 6.63 16.50 23.05
N ALA A 168 5.39 16.30 23.51
CA ALA A 168 4.88 14.97 23.84
C ALA A 168 4.76 14.10 22.58
N ALA A 169 4.25 14.68 21.48
CA ALA A 169 4.18 14.02 20.19
C ALA A 169 5.57 13.71 19.63
N CYS A 170 6.54 14.61 19.76
CA CYS A 170 7.91 14.42 19.32
C CYS A 170 8.62 13.29 20.09
N LYS A 171 8.48 13.23 21.40
CA LYS A 171 9.09 12.18 22.24
C LYS A 171 8.53 10.80 21.88
N THR A 172 7.20 10.70 21.77
CA THR A 172 6.53 9.47 21.38
C THR A 172 6.87 9.08 19.94
N GLY A 173 6.88 10.06 19.02
CA GLY A 173 7.22 9.86 17.61
C GLY A 173 8.61 9.26 17.41
N ARG A 174 9.63 9.66 18.19
CA ARG A 174 10.98 9.10 18.08
C ARG A 174 11.04 7.62 18.44
N THR A 175 10.42 7.22 19.54
CA THR A 175 10.41 5.82 19.98
C THR A 175 9.62 4.92 19.04
N THR A 176 8.46 5.37 18.59
CA THR A 176 7.63 4.63 17.65
C THR A 176 8.27 4.55 16.26
N LEU A 177 8.96 5.62 15.80
CA LEU A 177 9.68 5.60 14.53
C LEU A 177 10.75 4.50 14.50
N ALA A 178 11.52 4.33 15.59
CA ALA A 178 12.53 3.28 15.66
C ALA A 178 11.90 1.88 15.55
N VAL A 179 10.80 1.62 16.25
CA VAL A 179 10.08 0.34 16.18
C VAL A 179 9.50 0.11 14.78
N CYS A 180 8.86 1.14 14.20
CA CYS A 180 8.29 1.06 12.85
C CYS A 180 9.37 0.87 11.77
N ALA A 181 10.57 1.45 11.95
CA ALA A 181 11.69 1.25 11.03
C ALA A 181 12.18 -0.21 11.05
N VAL A 182 12.24 -0.84 12.21
CA VAL A 182 12.58 -2.27 12.32
C VAL A 182 11.51 -3.13 11.62
N LEU A 183 10.23 -2.88 11.88
CA LEU A 183 9.14 -3.63 11.26
C LEU A 183 9.11 -3.44 9.73
N ALA A 184 9.35 -2.23 9.24
CA ALA A 184 9.46 -1.96 7.82
C ALA A 184 10.67 -2.67 7.18
N GLY A 185 11.81 -2.70 7.89
CA GLY A 185 13.00 -3.43 7.49
C GLY A 185 12.75 -4.93 7.36
N VAL A 186 12.08 -5.54 8.34
CA VAL A 186 11.68 -6.95 8.29
C VAL A 186 10.74 -7.22 7.10
N GLY A 187 9.75 -6.35 6.86
CA GLY A 187 8.86 -6.45 5.70
C GLY A 187 9.62 -6.38 4.37
N LEU A 188 10.58 -5.47 4.26
CA LEU A 188 11.41 -5.32 3.06
C LEU A 188 12.29 -6.55 2.82
N VAL A 189 12.98 -7.03 3.86
CA VAL A 189 13.83 -8.23 3.76
C VAL A 189 13.00 -9.45 3.38
N SER A 190 11.84 -9.66 4.00
CA SER A 190 10.96 -10.78 3.66
C SER A 190 10.50 -10.74 2.20
N TYR A 191 10.19 -9.54 1.69
CA TYR A 191 9.83 -9.33 0.29
C TYR A 191 11.01 -9.63 -0.66
N LEU A 192 12.20 -9.12 -0.36
CA LEU A 192 13.38 -9.34 -1.19
C LEU A 192 13.79 -10.82 -1.24
N VAL A 193 13.73 -11.53 -0.11
CA VAL A 193 13.99 -12.97 -0.06
C VAL A 193 12.97 -13.73 -0.90
N TRP A 194 11.69 -13.43 -0.74
CA TRP A 194 10.65 -14.07 -1.53
C TRP A 194 10.82 -13.79 -3.03
N TYR A 195 11.08 -12.54 -3.42
CA TYR A 195 11.30 -12.15 -4.81
C TYR A 195 12.52 -12.86 -5.43
N GLY A 196 13.61 -13.00 -4.65
CA GLY A 196 14.78 -13.74 -5.07
C GLY A 196 14.50 -15.23 -5.31
N LEU A 197 13.68 -15.86 -4.45
CA LEU A 197 13.28 -17.26 -4.63
C LEU A 197 12.36 -17.46 -5.84
N ASP A 198 11.38 -16.56 -6.03
CA ASP A 198 10.45 -16.63 -7.16
C ASP A 198 11.16 -16.45 -8.51
N THR A 199 12.10 -15.52 -8.60
CA THR A 199 12.91 -15.31 -9.82
C THR A 199 13.78 -16.51 -10.14
N GLN A 200 14.34 -17.20 -9.13
CA GLN A 200 15.12 -18.42 -9.32
C GLN A 200 14.24 -19.58 -9.81
N ALA A 201 13.06 -19.75 -9.21
CA ALA A 201 12.10 -20.77 -9.61
C ALA A 201 11.63 -20.56 -11.07
N ALA A 202 11.33 -19.30 -11.44
CA ALA A 202 10.97 -18.95 -12.82
C ALA A 202 12.11 -19.23 -13.82
N ALA A 203 13.36 -18.92 -13.46
CA ALA A 203 14.53 -19.20 -14.29
C ALA A 203 14.77 -20.71 -14.48
N GLN A 204 14.55 -21.51 -13.43
CA GLN A 204 14.63 -22.98 -13.51
C GLN A 204 13.52 -23.57 -14.39
N ALA A 205 12.28 -23.09 -14.23
CA ALA A 205 11.15 -23.52 -15.06
C ALA A 205 11.40 -23.23 -16.55
N THR A 206 11.94 -22.05 -16.85
CA THR A 206 12.30 -21.67 -18.24
C THR A 206 13.38 -22.58 -18.82
N LYS A 207 14.41 -22.91 -18.03
CA LYS A 207 15.49 -23.85 -18.46
C LYS A 207 14.93 -25.23 -18.70
N SER A 208 14.04 -25.75 -17.85
CA SER A 208 13.44 -27.08 -18.03
C SER A 208 12.56 -27.15 -19.27
N THR A 209 11.77 -26.12 -19.55
CA THR A 209 10.91 -26.02 -20.74
C THR A 209 11.77 -25.96 -22.02
N TYR A 210 12.86 -25.18 -21.98
CA TYR A 210 13.78 -25.10 -23.12
C TYR A 210 14.48 -26.44 -23.39
N SER A 211 14.92 -27.17 -22.36
CA SER A 211 15.53 -28.50 -22.52
C SER A 211 14.55 -29.53 -23.08
N MET A 212 13.27 -29.52 -22.62
CA MET A 212 12.23 -30.38 -23.18
C MET A 212 11.99 -30.11 -24.68
N SER A 213 11.88 -28.83 -25.07
CA SER A 213 11.69 -28.49 -26.48
C SER A 213 12.86 -28.89 -27.35
N THR A 214 14.08 -28.78 -26.84
CA THR A 214 15.30 -29.19 -27.59
C THR A 214 15.37 -30.70 -27.73
N HIS A 215 14.96 -31.48 -26.74
CA HIS A 215 14.86 -32.94 -26.83
C HIS A 215 13.80 -33.40 -27.83
N MET A 216 12.64 -32.74 -27.86
CA MET A 216 11.59 -33.06 -28.84
C MET A 216 12.05 -32.78 -30.29
N ILE A 217 12.71 -31.66 -30.52
CA ILE A 217 13.23 -31.30 -31.83
C ILE A 217 14.38 -32.26 -32.25
N GLY A 218 15.25 -32.65 -31.31
CA GLY A 218 16.30 -33.64 -31.53
C GLY A 218 15.74 -35.03 -31.87
N GLY A 219 14.71 -35.47 -31.17
CA GLY A 219 14.01 -36.74 -31.44
C GLY A 219 13.34 -36.77 -32.81
N ALA A 220 12.66 -35.67 -33.19
CA ALA A 220 12.04 -35.58 -34.53
C ALA A 220 13.07 -35.65 -35.68
N LYS A 221 14.26 -35.07 -35.49
CA LYS A 221 15.37 -35.19 -36.49
C LYS A 221 15.91 -36.60 -36.61
N GLN A 222 15.98 -37.37 -35.51
CA GLN A 222 16.41 -38.76 -35.53
C GLN A 222 15.40 -39.68 -36.27
N VAL A 223 14.11 -39.50 -36.00
CA VAL A 223 13.06 -40.26 -36.70
C VAL A 223 13.04 -39.97 -38.18
N ALA A 224 13.21 -38.72 -38.60
CA ALA A 224 13.29 -38.34 -40.01
C ALA A 224 14.56 -38.87 -40.72
N ALA A 225 15.62 -39.15 -39.97
CA ALA A 225 16.84 -39.76 -40.53
C ALA A 225 16.73 -41.29 -40.70
N THR A 226 15.93 -41.96 -39.89
CA THR A 226 15.68 -43.41 -40.01
C THR A 226 14.68 -43.80 -41.11
N ASP A 227 13.80 -42.88 -41.51
CA ASP A 227 12.86 -43.11 -42.62
C ASP A 227 13.50 -42.98 -44.02
N LYS A 228 14.78 -42.66 -44.10
CA LYS A 228 15.53 -42.56 -45.38
C LYS A 228 16.53 -43.70 -45.63
N LEU A 229 16.52 -44.72 -44.83
CA LEU A 229 17.27 -45.97 -45.00
C LEU A 229 16.32 -47.11 -45.42
#